data_a033b8c836c8891fd1a45a883dbbbf42
#
_entry.id   a033b8c836c8891fd1a45a883dbbbf42
#
_cell.length_a   1.000
_cell.length_b   1.000
_cell.length_c   1.000
_cell.angle_alpha   90.00
_cell.angle_beta   90.00
_cell.angle_gamma   90.00
#
_symmetry.space_group_name_H-M   'P 1'
#
loop_
_entity.id
_entity.type
_entity.pdbx_description
1 polymer ?
#
loop_
_entity_poly.entity_id
_entity_poly.type
_entity_poly.pdbx_seq_one_letter_code
_entity_poly.pdbx_strand_id
1 'polypeptide(L)'
;MTLEHIVDMYGSSIGKHLVSRRVEMNNEGPFKGVKTYRIELWDADSHEIIETVERTAHITLETKGCIMEALELGIIRKMFEHYASK
;
A
#
# COMPACT_ATOMS: atom_id res chain seq x y z
N MET A 1 -3.39 0.83 15.63
CA MET A 1 -4.12 0.02 14.64
C MET A 1 -3.26 -0.13 13.41
N THR A 2 -3.09 -1.35 12.91
CA THR A 2 -2.26 -1.61 11.75
C THR A 2 -3.04 -1.40 10.45
N LEU A 3 -2.31 -1.21 9.36
CA LEU A 3 -2.91 -1.12 8.02
C LEU A 3 -3.73 -2.37 7.71
N GLU A 4 -3.17 -3.54 7.99
CA GLU A 4 -3.81 -4.83 7.74
C GLU A 4 -5.15 -4.92 8.46
N HIS A 5 -5.22 -4.44 9.69
CA HIS A 5 -6.44 -4.45 10.48
C HIS A 5 -7.50 -3.50 9.88
N ILE A 6 -7.10 -2.30 9.48
CA ILE A 6 -8.00 -1.33 8.86
C ILE A 6 -8.58 -1.89 7.56
N VAL A 7 -7.73 -2.47 6.72
CA VAL A 7 -8.13 -3.06 5.44
C VAL A 7 -9.11 -4.22 5.67
N ASP A 8 -8.80 -5.09 6.63
CA ASP A 8 -9.65 -6.23 6.95
C ASP A 8 -11.02 -5.80 7.48
N MET A 9 -11.03 -4.85 8.41
CA MET A 9 -12.28 -4.33 8.97
C MET A 9 -13.15 -3.66 7.90
N TYR A 10 -12.54 -2.83 7.07
CA TYR A 10 -13.28 -2.14 6.02
C TYR A 10 -13.84 -3.13 5.00
N GLY A 11 -13.03 -4.09 4.59
CA GLY A 11 -13.46 -5.15 3.68
C GLY A 11 -14.65 -5.91 4.23
N SER A 12 -14.57 -6.33 5.50
CA SER A 12 -15.68 -7.04 6.16
C SER A 12 -16.95 -6.19 6.17
N SER A 13 -16.83 -4.89 6.38
CA SER A 13 -17.99 -4.00 6.43
C SER A 13 -18.72 -3.87 5.10
N ILE A 14 -18.04 -4.11 3.98
CA ILE A 14 -18.64 -4.03 2.64
C ILE A 14 -18.81 -5.41 1.99
N GLY A 15 -18.62 -6.48 2.75
CA GLY A 15 -18.76 -7.84 2.23
C GLY A 15 -17.65 -8.27 1.29
N LYS A 16 -16.46 -7.73 1.46
CA LYS A 16 -15.29 -8.04 0.65
C LYS A 16 -14.17 -8.62 1.50
N HIS A 17 -13.35 -9.46 0.89
CA HIS A 17 -12.16 -9.99 1.54
C HIS A 17 -10.95 -9.25 0.99
N LEU A 18 -10.57 -8.16 1.65
CA LEU A 18 -9.48 -7.28 1.22
C LEU A 18 -8.22 -7.55 2.01
N VAL A 19 -7.10 -7.55 1.32
CA VAL A 19 -5.77 -7.72 1.95
C VAL A 19 -4.81 -6.70 1.37
N SER A 20 -3.81 -6.34 2.16
CA SER A 20 -2.76 -5.42 1.73
C SER A 20 -1.43 -6.17 1.63
N ARG A 21 -0.61 -5.77 0.68
CA ARG A 21 0.72 -6.34 0.48
C ARG A 21 1.74 -5.23 0.33
N ARG A 22 2.85 -5.34 1.06
CA ARG A 22 3.97 -4.41 0.95
C ARG A 22 5.04 -5.03 0.07
N VAL A 23 5.55 -4.24 -0.89
CA VAL A 23 6.61 -4.67 -1.79
C VAL A 23 7.76 -3.67 -1.70
N GLU A 24 8.96 -4.17 -1.52
CA GLU A 24 10.16 -3.36 -1.53
C GLU A 24 11.04 -3.81 -2.69
N MET A 25 11.45 -2.87 -3.53
CA MET A 25 12.32 -3.16 -4.65
C MET A 25 13.56 -2.28 -4.62
N ASN A 26 14.71 -2.90 -4.77
CA ASN A 26 15.97 -2.17 -4.92
C ASN A 26 16.13 -1.81 -6.39
N ASN A 27 16.30 -0.53 -6.66
CA ASN A 27 16.59 -0.08 -8.01
C ASN A 27 18.11 -0.23 -8.24
N GLU A 28 18.46 -1.24 -9.02
CA GLU A 28 19.85 -1.43 -9.43
C GLU A 28 20.15 -0.45 -10.55
N GLY A 29 21.24 0.29 -10.40
CA GLY A 29 21.65 1.29 -11.37
C GLY A 29 22.78 2.13 -10.80
N PRO A 30 23.15 3.23 -11.49
CA PRO A 30 24.23 4.09 -11.01
C PRO A 30 23.90 4.81 -9.69
N PHE A 31 22.64 4.80 -9.29
CA PHE A 31 22.18 5.46 -8.06
C PHE A 31 21.96 4.42 -6.97
N LYS A 32 23.00 4.15 -6.18
CA LYS A 32 22.90 3.24 -5.04
C LYS A 32 22.03 3.86 -3.95
N GLY A 33 21.20 3.03 -3.31
CA GLY A 33 20.35 3.46 -2.21
C GLY A 33 18.97 3.95 -2.63
N VAL A 34 18.70 3.99 -3.92
CA VAL A 34 17.34 4.30 -4.41
C VAL A 34 16.50 3.06 -4.32
N LYS A 35 15.34 3.18 -3.67
CA LYS A 35 14.40 2.07 -3.49
C LYS A 35 13.00 2.49 -3.87
N THR A 36 12.19 1.52 -4.30
CA THR A 36 10.78 1.70 -4.53
C THR A 36 10.01 0.92 -3.47
N TYR A 37 9.14 1.61 -2.75
CA TYR A 37 8.19 0.98 -1.84
C TYR A 37 6.80 1.06 -2.45
N ARG A 38 6.10 -0.06 -2.43
CA ARG A 38 4.74 -0.16 -2.96
C ARG A 38 3.86 -0.84 -1.93
N ILE A 39 2.63 -0.36 -1.83
CA ILE A 39 1.57 -1.06 -1.11
C ILE A 39 0.48 -1.37 -2.11
N GLU A 40 0.07 -2.62 -2.13
CA GLU A 40 -0.97 -3.12 -3.02
C GLU A 40 -2.20 -3.49 -2.19
N LEU A 41 -3.37 -3.10 -2.66
CA LEU A 41 -4.63 -3.52 -2.09
C LEU A 41 -5.22 -4.59 -3.02
N TRP A 42 -5.47 -5.76 -2.46
CA TRP A 42 -5.94 -6.92 -3.21
C TRP A 42 -7.34 -7.32 -2.77
N ASP A 43 -8.14 -7.79 -3.73
CA ASP A 43 -9.31 -8.59 -3.45
C ASP A 43 -8.85 -10.05 -3.42
N ALA A 44 -8.88 -10.67 -2.23
CA ALA A 44 -8.34 -12.02 -2.06
C ALA A 44 -9.19 -13.08 -2.77
N ASP A 45 -10.47 -12.82 -2.95
CA ASP A 45 -11.36 -13.79 -3.59
C ASP A 45 -11.17 -13.83 -5.11
N SER A 46 -10.99 -12.68 -5.74
CA SER A 46 -10.77 -12.60 -7.19
C SER A 46 -9.29 -12.62 -7.58
N HIS A 47 -8.38 -12.48 -6.64
CA HIS A 47 -6.93 -12.35 -6.87
C HIS A 47 -6.58 -11.15 -7.76
N GLU A 48 -7.33 -10.08 -7.63
CA GLU A 48 -7.10 -8.85 -8.40
C GLU A 48 -6.54 -7.75 -7.54
N ILE A 49 -5.62 -6.97 -8.12
CA ILE A 49 -5.12 -5.75 -7.49
C ILE A 49 -6.17 -4.67 -7.72
N ILE A 50 -6.68 -4.09 -6.64
CA ILE A 50 -7.71 -3.05 -6.68
C ILE A 50 -7.08 -1.67 -6.81
N GLU A 51 -6.09 -1.41 -5.97
CA GLU A 51 -5.37 -0.13 -5.93
C GLU A 51 -3.92 -0.36 -5.54
N THR A 52 -3.06 0.54 -5.99
CA THR A 52 -1.65 0.55 -5.59
C THR A 52 -1.20 1.97 -5.28
N VAL A 53 -0.27 2.07 -4.36
CA VAL A 53 0.48 3.31 -4.13
C VAL A 53 1.96 2.95 -4.08
N GLU A 54 2.80 3.81 -4.66
CA GLU A 54 4.23 3.56 -4.63
C GLU A 54 5.02 4.85 -4.56
N ARG A 55 6.23 4.74 -4.07
CA ARG A 55 7.17 5.86 -4.05
C ARG A 55 8.59 5.34 -4.28
N THR A 56 9.29 6.00 -5.18
CA THR A 56 10.69 5.75 -5.46
C THR A 56 11.50 6.92 -4.95
N ALA A 57 12.46 6.66 -4.10
CA ALA A 57 13.25 7.72 -3.49
C ALA A 57 14.57 7.18 -2.96
N HIS A 58 15.49 8.08 -2.69
CA HIS A 58 16.70 7.75 -1.94
C HIS A 58 16.31 7.63 -0.48
N ILE A 59 16.24 6.40 0.03
CA ILE A 59 15.64 6.11 1.33
C ILE A 59 16.73 5.82 2.36
N THR A 60 16.69 6.58 3.45
CA THR A 60 17.51 6.33 4.63
C THR A 60 16.64 5.73 5.73
N LEU A 61 17.28 5.24 6.80
CA LEU A 61 16.55 4.74 7.96
C LEU A 61 15.64 5.80 8.56
N GLU A 62 16.08 7.07 8.50
CA GLU A 62 15.31 8.19 9.06
C GLU A 62 14.05 8.49 8.26
N THR A 63 14.11 8.35 6.93
CA THR A 63 12.99 8.69 6.05
C THR A 63 12.05 7.53 5.77
N LYS A 64 12.52 6.29 5.99
CA LYS A 64 11.74 5.09 5.69
C LYS A 64 10.38 5.09 6.39
N GLY A 65 10.36 5.39 7.68
CA GLY A 65 9.13 5.39 8.47
C GLY A 65 8.12 6.40 7.95
N CYS A 66 8.58 7.61 7.62
CA CYS A 66 7.71 8.67 7.09
C CYS A 66 7.13 8.29 5.72
N ILE A 67 7.94 7.69 4.86
CA ILE A 67 7.50 7.26 3.54
C ILE A 67 6.47 6.14 3.65
N MET A 68 6.72 5.15 4.51
CA MET A 68 5.79 4.04 4.72
C MET A 68 4.47 4.54 5.30
N GLU A 69 4.51 5.45 6.27
CA GLU A 69 3.30 6.03 6.83
C GLU A 69 2.49 6.78 5.77
N ALA A 70 3.14 7.56 4.93
CA ALA A 70 2.47 8.27 3.85
C ALA A 70 1.82 7.32 2.85
N LEU A 71 2.50 6.21 2.52
CA LEU A 71 1.95 5.20 1.63
C LEU A 71 0.76 4.48 2.27
N GLU A 72 0.83 4.17 3.55
CA GLU A 72 -0.27 3.53 4.26
C GLU A 72 -1.52 4.41 4.25
N LEU A 73 -1.36 5.70 4.55
CA LEU A 73 -2.46 6.66 4.48
C LEU A 73 -2.99 6.78 3.05
N GLY A 74 -2.10 6.77 2.07
CA GLY A 74 -2.48 6.84 0.66
C GLY A 74 -3.33 5.67 0.21
N ILE A 75 -2.96 4.43 0.59
CA ILE A 75 -3.73 3.26 0.20
C ILE A 75 -5.09 3.22 0.91
N ILE A 76 -5.15 3.67 2.16
CA ILE A 76 -6.42 3.76 2.89
C ILE A 76 -7.36 4.73 2.18
N ARG A 77 -6.86 5.90 1.79
CA ARG A 77 -7.65 6.88 1.04
C ARG A 77 -8.15 6.30 -0.28
N LYS A 78 -7.28 5.67 -1.04
CA LYS A 78 -7.66 5.05 -2.31
C LYS A 78 -8.71 3.95 -2.13
N MET A 79 -8.59 3.17 -1.08
CA MET A 79 -9.57 2.14 -0.75
C MET A 79 -10.95 2.76 -0.52
N PHE A 80 -11.03 3.80 0.30
CA PHE A 80 -12.30 4.47 0.57
C PHE A 80 -12.87 5.11 -0.69
N GLU A 81 -12.05 5.79 -1.47
CA GLU A 81 -12.49 6.41 -2.72
C GLU A 81 -12.98 5.38 -3.73
N HIS A 82 -12.30 4.25 -3.83
CA HIS A 82 -12.67 3.18 -4.76
C HIS A 82 -14.08 2.66 -4.51
N TYR A 83 -14.42 2.41 -3.25
CA TYR A 83 -15.71 1.83 -2.89
C TYR A 83 -16.79 2.87 -2.63
N ALA A 84 -16.44 4.10 -2.30
CA ALA A 84 -17.42 5.18 -2.11
C ALA A 84 -18.01 5.67 -3.43
N SER A 85 -17.31 5.50 -4.53
CA SER A 85 -17.76 5.95 -5.86
C SER A 85 -18.73 4.98 -6.55
N LYS A 86 -19.09 3.90 -5.87
CA LYS A 86 -19.98 2.88 -6.42
C LYS A 86 -21.38 2.92 -5.85
#